data_90817018803293cc132edfae8110c427
#
_entry.id   90817018803293cc132edfae8110c427
#
_cell.length_a   1.000
_cell.length_b   1.000
_cell.length_c   1.000
_cell.angle_alpha   90.00
_cell.angle_beta   90.00
_cell.angle_gamma   90.00
#
_symmetry.space_group_name_H-M   'P 1'
#
loop_
_entity.id
_entity.type
_entity.pdbx_description
1 polymer ?
#
loop_
_entity_poly.entity_id
_entity_poly.type
_entity_poly.pdbx_seq_one_letter_code
_entity_poly.pdbx_strand_id
1 'polypeptide(L)'
;TAQKNLTDLSTNMVSLQEILANKQARGAFGQMRMETIVQDGLPKGAYTFQATLSNGKRPDCLLHMPNTKAGVVIDAKFPLEGFEAFRTARAAEAKKDAARRVRVDVARHVDAMAERYFIAGETQDTAILFVPSEAIYADLCEHFSDLVQKAHRARIVICAPNMLMLAVQTMQAILKDVQMREQAHLIQREVAKLMDDMGRFRERVLDLQRHFGQANQDIEKILTSSEKIASRGRKIETLEFEETVAAPALDSPSPAAPELRSDAPPSSSRGEGRMRSRGVERNGGLRQPDLLAKET
;
A
#
# COMPACT_ATOMS: atom_id res chain seq x y z
N THR A 1 38.51 17.21 21.97
CA THR A 1 37.29 17.16 21.11
C THR A 1 37.17 18.40 20.24
N ALA A 2 37.42 19.61 20.76
CA ALA A 2 37.35 20.86 19.97
C ALA A 2 38.44 20.95 18.89
N GLN A 3 39.68 20.50 19.18
CA GLN A 3 40.77 20.46 18.23
C GLN A 3 40.54 19.47 17.08
N LYS A 4 39.88 18.33 17.35
CA LYS A 4 39.53 17.35 16.33
C LYS A 4 38.48 17.90 15.37
N ASN A 5 37.47 18.61 15.90
CA ASN A 5 36.45 19.26 15.09
C ASN A 5 37.01 20.40 14.24
N LEU A 6 37.99 21.15 14.75
CA LEU A 6 38.72 22.19 13.97
C LEU A 6 39.58 21.59 12.87
N THR A 7 40.26 20.47 13.13
CA THR A 7 41.05 19.77 12.13
C THR A 7 40.19 19.16 11.04
N ASP A 8 39.05 18.53 11.43
CA ASP A 8 38.09 17.96 10.49
C ASP A 8 37.41 19.07 9.66
N LEU A 9 37.11 20.24 10.25
CA LEU A 9 36.58 21.40 9.53
C LEU A 9 37.62 21.98 8.56
N SER A 10 38.90 22.08 8.98
CA SER A 10 40.01 22.56 8.15
C SER A 10 40.28 21.60 6.99
N THR A 11 40.31 20.29 7.24
CA THR A 11 40.52 19.27 6.21
C THR A 11 39.36 19.25 5.21
N ASN A 12 38.12 19.41 5.68
CA ASN A 12 36.95 19.55 4.80
C ASN A 12 36.95 20.84 3.97
N MET A 13 37.48 21.95 4.52
CA MET A 13 37.64 23.20 3.75
C MET A 13 38.76 23.10 2.69
N VAL A 14 39.88 22.44 2.96
CA VAL A 14 40.94 22.21 1.98
C VAL A 14 40.49 21.26 0.88
N SER A 15 39.80 20.19 1.22
CA SER A 15 39.26 19.25 0.23
C SER A 15 38.15 19.90 -0.66
N LEU A 16 37.35 20.82 -0.09
CA LEU A 16 36.39 21.61 -0.87
C LEU A 16 37.09 22.58 -1.84
N GLN A 17 38.19 23.20 -1.47
CA GLN A 17 38.95 24.05 -2.38
C GLN A 17 39.63 23.28 -3.51
N GLU A 18 40.19 22.09 -3.24
CA GLU A 18 40.74 21.20 -4.27
C GLU A 18 39.69 20.62 -5.20
N ILE A 19 38.51 20.23 -4.68
CA ILE A 19 37.40 19.76 -5.48
C ILE A 19 36.87 20.89 -6.39
N LEU A 20 36.87 22.12 -5.91
CA LEU A 20 36.43 23.28 -6.68
C LEU A 20 37.45 23.72 -7.74
N ALA A 21 38.71 23.33 -7.63
CA ALA A 21 39.77 23.66 -8.60
C ALA A 21 39.66 22.83 -9.90
N ASN A 22 39.04 21.64 -9.89
CA ASN A 22 38.92 20.76 -11.06
C ASN A 22 37.48 20.78 -11.61
N LYS A 23 37.32 21.07 -12.92
CA LYS A 23 36.04 21.12 -13.61
C LYS A 23 35.19 19.86 -13.47
N GLN A 24 35.84 18.71 -13.58
CA GLN A 24 35.22 17.40 -13.50
C GLN A 24 34.79 17.07 -12.07
N ALA A 25 35.59 17.41 -11.09
CA ALA A 25 35.29 17.26 -9.67
C ALA A 25 34.15 18.17 -9.22
N ARG A 26 34.05 19.39 -9.74
CA ARG A 26 32.94 20.32 -9.48
C ARG A 26 31.61 19.81 -9.98
N GLY A 27 31.59 19.26 -11.20
CA GLY A 27 30.36 18.65 -11.76
C GLY A 27 29.87 17.47 -10.93
N ALA A 28 30.80 16.57 -10.58
CA ALA A 28 30.50 15.41 -9.74
C ALA A 28 30.02 15.83 -8.33
N PHE A 29 30.63 16.85 -7.73
CA PHE A 29 30.21 17.37 -6.43
C PHE A 29 28.78 17.95 -6.46
N GLY A 30 28.45 18.73 -7.47
CA GLY A 30 27.09 19.27 -7.63
C GLY A 30 26.05 18.17 -7.76
N GLN A 31 26.34 17.18 -8.60
CA GLN A 31 25.48 16.02 -8.78
C GLN A 31 25.33 15.21 -7.50
N MET A 32 26.43 14.86 -6.82
CA MET A 32 26.42 14.11 -5.57
C MET A 32 25.60 14.83 -4.48
N ARG A 33 25.74 16.16 -4.35
CA ARG A 33 24.98 16.95 -3.38
C ARG A 33 23.47 16.94 -3.67
N MET A 34 23.10 17.07 -4.92
CA MET A 34 21.71 16.96 -5.36
C MET A 34 21.14 15.55 -5.06
N GLU A 35 21.91 14.50 -5.42
CA GLU A 35 21.52 13.12 -5.17
C GLU A 35 21.31 12.84 -3.67
N THR A 36 22.20 13.32 -2.81
CA THR A 36 22.07 13.21 -1.35
C THR A 36 20.77 13.83 -0.85
N ILE A 37 20.48 15.09 -1.26
CA ILE A 37 19.25 15.77 -0.85
C ILE A 37 17.99 14.99 -1.29
N VAL A 38 17.99 14.46 -2.50
CA VAL A 38 16.85 13.70 -3.03
C VAL A 38 16.71 12.35 -2.31
N GLN A 39 17.82 11.64 -2.09
CA GLN A 39 17.82 10.34 -1.40
C GLN A 39 17.38 10.43 0.05
N ASP A 40 17.82 11.46 0.76
CA ASP A 40 17.49 11.66 2.18
C ASP A 40 16.04 12.08 2.37
N GLY A 41 15.45 12.78 1.39
CA GLY A 41 14.11 13.33 1.52
C GLY A 41 13.00 12.54 0.85
N LEU A 42 13.28 11.63 -0.09
CA LEU A 42 12.25 10.90 -0.83
C LEU A 42 12.40 9.38 -0.70
N PRO A 43 11.28 8.64 -0.65
CA PRO A 43 11.32 7.18 -0.63
C PRO A 43 11.83 6.62 -1.96
N LYS A 44 12.43 5.43 -1.91
CA LYS A 44 12.84 4.67 -3.11
C LYS A 44 11.62 4.47 -4.01
N GLY A 45 11.79 4.76 -5.30
CA GLY A 45 10.71 4.72 -6.29
C GLY A 45 10.04 6.07 -6.59
N ALA A 46 10.24 7.10 -5.75
CA ALA A 46 9.78 8.46 -6.04
C ALA A 46 10.75 9.24 -6.96
N TYR A 47 11.89 8.70 -7.29
CA TYR A 47 12.89 9.30 -8.17
C TYR A 47 13.68 8.26 -8.94
N THR A 48 14.29 8.67 -10.05
CA THR A 48 15.25 7.87 -10.83
C THR A 48 16.40 8.76 -11.24
N PHE A 49 17.63 8.38 -10.85
CA PHE A 49 18.84 9.05 -11.33
C PHE A 49 19.23 8.56 -12.72
N GLN A 50 19.73 9.49 -13.54
CA GLN A 50 20.21 9.22 -14.91
C GLN A 50 19.17 8.45 -15.77
N ALA A 51 17.87 8.73 -15.58
CA ALA A 51 16.80 8.12 -16.35
C ALA A 51 17.00 8.45 -17.86
N THR A 52 16.83 7.45 -18.72
CA THR A 52 16.87 7.68 -20.16
C THR A 52 15.47 8.03 -20.66
N LEU A 53 15.31 9.26 -21.13
CA LEU A 53 14.07 9.74 -21.71
C LEU A 53 13.87 9.19 -23.15
N SER A 54 12.64 9.27 -23.66
CA SER A 54 12.28 8.78 -25.01
C SER A 54 13.11 9.38 -26.14
N ASN A 55 13.60 10.61 -25.96
CA ASN A 55 14.51 11.27 -26.89
C ASN A 55 15.98 10.89 -26.73
N GLY A 56 16.31 9.89 -25.88
CA GLY A 56 17.64 9.42 -25.59
C GLY A 56 18.47 10.33 -24.66
N LYS A 57 17.90 11.43 -24.17
CA LYS A 57 18.58 12.33 -23.22
C LYS A 57 18.47 11.77 -21.80
N ARG A 58 19.47 12.14 -20.95
CA ARG A 58 19.56 11.66 -19.56
C ARG A 58 19.70 12.86 -18.64
N PRO A 59 18.61 13.28 -17.96
CA PRO A 59 18.72 14.21 -16.85
C PRO A 59 19.44 13.58 -15.67
N ASP A 60 20.00 14.39 -14.78
CA ASP A 60 20.69 13.88 -13.58
C ASP A 60 19.71 13.22 -12.61
N CYS A 61 18.47 13.73 -12.50
CA CYS A 61 17.40 13.11 -11.74
C CYS A 61 16.03 13.37 -12.40
N LEU A 62 15.15 12.38 -12.33
CA LEU A 62 13.73 12.48 -12.66
C LEU A 62 12.93 12.19 -11.38
N LEU A 63 12.16 13.16 -10.90
CA LEU A 63 11.24 13.01 -9.78
C LEU A 63 9.89 12.53 -10.28
N HIS A 64 9.40 11.42 -9.75
CA HIS A 64 8.10 10.86 -10.12
C HIS A 64 6.98 11.55 -9.34
N MET A 65 6.05 12.15 -10.07
CA MET A 65 4.90 12.81 -9.47
C MET A 65 3.78 11.81 -9.19
N PRO A 66 3.08 11.89 -8.05
CA PRO A 66 1.91 11.08 -7.82
C PRO A 66 0.81 11.43 -8.83
N ASN A 67 0.02 10.43 -9.22
CA ASN A 67 -1.13 10.57 -10.12
C ASN A 67 -0.82 10.99 -11.57
N THR A 68 0.44 11.06 -11.97
CA THR A 68 0.83 11.33 -13.36
C THR A 68 2.07 10.52 -13.74
N LYS A 69 2.20 10.22 -15.03
CA LYS A 69 3.41 9.57 -15.55
C LYS A 69 4.54 10.58 -15.81
N ALA A 70 4.19 11.86 -15.91
CA ALA A 70 5.14 12.90 -16.20
C ALA A 70 5.95 13.29 -14.94
N GLY A 71 7.27 13.18 -15.01
CA GLY A 71 8.17 13.49 -13.92
C GLY A 71 8.78 14.90 -14.02
N VAL A 72 9.25 15.44 -12.87
CA VAL A 72 10.01 16.70 -12.84
C VAL A 72 11.50 16.41 -13.05
N VAL A 73 12.11 17.03 -14.01
CA VAL A 73 13.54 16.88 -14.31
C VAL A 73 14.36 17.80 -13.39
N ILE A 74 15.47 17.26 -12.86
CA ILE A 74 16.53 18.03 -12.18
C ILE A 74 17.82 17.82 -12.95
N ASP A 75 18.49 18.92 -13.30
CA ASP A 75 19.83 18.92 -13.89
C ASP A 75 20.78 19.71 -12.98
N ALA A 76 21.90 19.07 -12.58
CA ALA A 76 22.87 19.62 -11.65
C ALA A 76 24.12 20.23 -12.32
N LYS A 77 24.13 20.27 -13.65
CA LYS A 77 25.27 20.72 -14.44
C LYS A 77 25.29 22.24 -14.61
N PHE A 78 25.56 22.94 -13.54
CA PHE A 78 25.63 24.39 -13.55
C PHE A 78 27.02 24.90 -13.97
N PRO A 79 27.12 25.95 -14.84
CA PRO A 79 28.41 26.48 -15.34
C PRO A 79 29.09 27.37 -14.30
N LEU A 80 29.83 26.78 -13.38
CA LEU A 80 30.46 27.47 -12.25
C LEU A 80 31.71 28.32 -12.60
N GLU A 81 32.40 28.02 -13.70
CA GLU A 81 33.67 28.66 -14.06
C GLU A 81 33.56 30.19 -14.21
N GLY A 82 32.49 30.64 -14.85
CA GLY A 82 32.23 32.06 -15.04
C GLY A 82 32.00 32.79 -13.71
N PHE A 83 31.35 32.15 -12.74
CA PHE A 83 31.08 32.74 -11.42
C PHE A 83 32.35 32.88 -10.59
N GLU A 84 33.25 31.93 -10.61
CA GLU A 84 34.57 32.03 -9.93
C GLU A 84 35.38 33.18 -10.53
N ALA A 85 35.46 33.26 -11.85
CA ALA A 85 36.16 34.36 -12.52
C ALA A 85 35.50 35.72 -12.17
N PHE A 86 34.15 35.79 -12.09
CA PHE A 86 33.44 36.99 -11.70
C PHE A 86 33.75 37.43 -10.23
N ARG A 87 33.80 36.48 -9.31
CA ARG A 87 34.08 36.73 -7.88
C ARG A 87 35.54 37.11 -7.60
N THR A 88 36.46 36.51 -8.33
CA THR A 88 37.89 36.73 -8.13
C THR A 88 38.46 37.93 -8.89
N ALA A 89 37.72 38.41 -9.91
CA ALA A 89 38.17 39.55 -10.72
C ALA A 89 38.29 40.84 -9.90
N ARG A 90 39.49 41.40 -9.82
CA ARG A 90 39.77 42.70 -9.16
C ARG A 90 39.68 43.88 -10.12
N ALA A 91 40.01 43.68 -11.41
CA ALA A 91 39.91 44.75 -12.42
C ALA A 91 38.48 44.82 -12.97
N ALA A 92 37.97 46.07 -13.16
CA ALA A 92 36.62 46.29 -13.64
C ALA A 92 36.35 45.65 -15.01
N GLU A 93 37.32 45.68 -15.93
CA GLU A 93 37.17 45.06 -17.25
C GLU A 93 37.12 43.54 -17.15
N ALA A 94 38.01 42.90 -16.33
CA ALA A 94 37.98 41.47 -16.11
C ALA A 94 36.62 41.01 -15.48
N LYS A 95 36.07 41.81 -14.59
CA LYS A 95 34.73 41.55 -13.99
C LYS A 95 33.61 41.64 -15.03
N LYS A 96 33.64 42.62 -15.95
CA LYS A 96 32.70 42.73 -17.05
C LYS A 96 32.78 41.53 -18.01
N ASP A 97 33.98 41.10 -18.37
CA ASP A 97 34.20 39.95 -19.24
C ASP A 97 33.73 38.65 -18.60
N ALA A 98 34.02 38.47 -17.30
CA ALA A 98 33.52 37.31 -16.56
C ALA A 98 31.99 37.32 -16.48
N ALA A 99 31.36 38.49 -16.20
CA ALA A 99 29.92 38.64 -16.20
C ALA A 99 29.29 38.31 -17.55
N ARG A 100 29.93 38.69 -18.64
CA ARG A 100 29.46 38.34 -20.00
C ARG A 100 29.50 36.82 -20.23
N ARG A 101 30.59 36.14 -19.79
CA ARG A 101 30.70 34.68 -19.88
C ARG A 101 29.61 34.00 -19.08
N VAL A 102 29.36 34.42 -17.82
CA VAL A 102 28.27 33.89 -16.99
C VAL A 102 26.93 33.99 -17.75
N ARG A 103 26.62 35.16 -18.33
CA ARG A 103 25.37 35.37 -19.05
C ARG A 103 25.24 34.41 -20.25
N VAL A 104 26.28 34.27 -21.03
CA VAL A 104 26.27 33.40 -22.21
C VAL A 104 26.13 31.92 -21.81
N ASP A 105 26.90 31.48 -20.82
CA ASP A 105 26.95 30.08 -20.44
C ASP A 105 25.67 29.62 -19.74
N VAL A 106 25.14 30.42 -18.80
CA VAL A 106 23.88 30.11 -18.12
C VAL A 106 22.71 30.18 -19.10
N ALA A 107 22.63 31.22 -19.95
CA ALA A 107 21.57 31.32 -20.94
C ALA A 107 21.55 30.11 -21.90
N ARG A 108 22.73 29.71 -22.42
CA ARG A 108 22.87 28.52 -23.27
C ARG A 108 22.43 27.26 -22.56
N HIS A 109 22.77 27.13 -21.28
CA HIS A 109 22.37 25.96 -20.49
C HIS A 109 20.86 25.91 -20.27
N VAL A 110 20.22 27.02 -19.94
CA VAL A 110 18.77 27.14 -19.80
C VAL A 110 18.07 26.78 -21.12
N ASP A 111 18.52 27.33 -22.25
CA ASP A 111 17.94 27.04 -23.56
C ASP A 111 18.08 25.53 -23.90
N ALA A 112 19.26 24.96 -23.65
CA ALA A 112 19.52 23.54 -23.87
C ALA A 112 18.66 22.61 -22.98
N MET A 113 18.37 23.00 -21.74
CA MET A 113 17.47 22.26 -20.86
C MET A 113 16.03 22.27 -21.37
N ALA A 114 15.54 23.46 -21.76
CA ALA A 114 14.20 23.62 -22.31
C ALA A 114 13.98 22.77 -23.56
N GLU A 115 14.98 22.71 -24.44
CA GLU A 115 14.91 21.91 -25.67
C GLU A 115 14.97 20.39 -25.41
N ARG A 116 15.75 19.96 -24.42
CA ARG A 116 16.08 18.54 -24.20
C ARG A 116 15.07 17.82 -23.30
N TYR A 117 14.51 18.52 -22.32
CA TYR A 117 13.85 17.87 -21.21
C TYR A 117 12.33 18.08 -21.14
N PHE A 118 11.74 18.90 -21.98
CA PHE A 118 10.29 19.05 -22.03
C PHE A 118 9.69 18.13 -23.09
N ILE A 119 9.17 16.97 -22.63
CA ILE A 119 8.59 15.93 -23.49
C ILE A 119 7.15 15.69 -23.03
N ALA A 120 6.20 15.95 -23.90
CA ALA A 120 4.78 15.79 -23.59
C ALA A 120 4.44 14.37 -23.13
N GLY A 121 3.81 14.26 -21.97
CA GLY A 121 3.39 12.98 -21.37
C GLY A 121 4.49 12.21 -20.63
N GLU A 122 5.75 12.61 -20.72
CA GLU A 122 6.88 11.96 -20.03
C GLU A 122 7.50 12.85 -18.95
N THR A 123 7.64 14.15 -19.23
CA THR A 123 8.14 15.12 -18.27
C THR A 123 7.12 16.22 -18.02
N GLN A 124 7.22 16.85 -16.85
CA GLN A 124 6.46 18.06 -16.57
C GLN A 124 6.99 19.21 -17.42
N ASP A 125 6.17 20.24 -17.60
CA ASP A 125 6.55 21.47 -18.27
C ASP A 125 7.32 22.45 -17.36
N THR A 126 7.91 21.91 -16.31
CA THR A 126 8.79 22.61 -15.37
C THR A 126 9.98 21.71 -15.05
N ALA A 127 11.19 22.28 -15.13
CA ALA A 127 12.44 21.59 -14.76
C ALA A 127 13.21 22.40 -13.71
N ILE A 128 14.08 21.72 -12.97
CA ILE A 128 14.91 22.31 -11.94
C ILE A 128 16.36 22.33 -12.40
N LEU A 129 16.98 23.51 -12.40
CA LEU A 129 18.41 23.69 -12.55
C LEU A 129 19.03 23.85 -11.16
N PHE A 130 19.76 22.83 -10.73
CA PHE A 130 20.37 22.83 -9.39
C PHE A 130 21.72 23.55 -9.38
N VAL A 131 21.83 24.51 -8.48
CA VAL A 131 23.07 25.26 -8.18
C VAL A 131 23.64 24.73 -6.87
N PRO A 132 24.90 24.19 -6.85
CA PRO A 132 25.40 23.47 -5.68
C PRO A 132 25.79 24.37 -4.50
N SER A 133 25.61 25.70 -4.59
CA SER A 133 26.01 26.67 -3.57
C SER A 133 24.99 27.80 -3.42
N GLU A 134 24.59 28.07 -2.17
CA GLU A 134 23.73 29.21 -1.82
C GLU A 134 24.37 30.56 -2.19
N ALA A 135 25.72 30.67 -2.01
CA ALA A 135 26.44 31.89 -2.35
C ALA A 135 26.39 32.18 -3.86
N ILE A 136 26.49 31.15 -4.71
CA ILE A 136 26.38 31.32 -6.17
C ILE A 136 24.97 31.68 -6.56
N TYR A 137 23.96 31.10 -5.91
CA TYR A 137 22.58 31.45 -6.12
C TYR A 137 22.30 32.91 -5.72
N ALA A 138 22.86 33.37 -4.60
CA ALA A 138 22.76 34.78 -4.17
C ALA A 138 23.38 35.73 -5.20
N ASP A 139 24.63 35.44 -5.65
CA ASP A 139 25.29 36.22 -6.70
C ASP A 139 24.47 36.26 -8.01
N LEU A 140 23.81 35.12 -8.34
CA LEU A 140 22.94 35.03 -9.51
C LEU A 140 21.73 35.97 -9.40
N CYS A 141 21.09 35.99 -8.23
CA CYS A 141 19.93 36.85 -7.96
C CYS A 141 20.33 38.32 -7.93
N GLU A 142 21.48 38.67 -7.33
CA GLU A 142 21.94 40.03 -7.18
C GLU A 142 22.48 40.65 -8.46
N HIS A 143 23.31 39.92 -9.20
CA HIS A 143 24.04 40.47 -10.33
C HIS A 143 23.55 40.01 -11.72
N PHE A 144 22.68 38.97 -11.76
CA PHE A 144 22.22 38.33 -12.97
C PHE A 144 20.70 38.04 -12.94
N SER A 145 19.92 38.95 -12.40
CA SER A 145 18.45 38.82 -12.32
C SER A 145 17.79 38.60 -13.68
N ASP A 146 18.39 39.14 -14.75
CA ASP A 146 18.01 38.89 -16.13
C ASP A 146 18.03 37.40 -16.51
N LEU A 147 19.01 36.64 -16.03
CA LEU A 147 19.12 35.20 -16.24
C LEU A 147 18.08 34.42 -15.45
N VAL A 148 17.83 34.83 -14.21
CA VAL A 148 16.78 34.21 -13.38
C VAL A 148 15.42 34.38 -14.05
N GLN A 149 15.12 35.58 -14.58
CA GLN A 149 13.89 35.83 -15.32
C GLN A 149 13.82 35.03 -16.63
N LYS A 150 14.95 34.88 -17.35
CA LYS A 150 15.03 34.05 -18.56
C LYS A 150 14.71 32.60 -18.24
N ALA A 151 15.32 32.05 -17.19
CA ALA A 151 15.07 30.68 -16.76
C ALA A 151 13.58 30.49 -16.40
N HIS A 152 13.01 31.40 -15.63
CA HIS A 152 11.61 31.35 -15.24
C HIS A 152 10.66 31.38 -16.47
N ARG A 153 10.93 32.22 -17.48
CA ARG A 153 10.16 32.26 -18.74
C ARG A 153 10.29 30.94 -19.52
N ALA A 154 11.44 30.28 -19.42
CA ALA A 154 11.67 28.95 -19.97
C ALA A 154 11.12 27.81 -19.10
N ARG A 155 10.37 28.12 -18.02
CA ARG A 155 9.84 27.18 -17.04
C ARG A 155 10.92 26.34 -16.34
N ILE A 156 12.11 26.94 -16.19
CA ILE A 156 13.22 26.35 -15.45
C ILE A 156 13.39 27.12 -14.15
N VAL A 157 13.26 26.40 -13.04
CA VAL A 157 13.43 26.94 -11.69
C VAL A 157 14.87 26.71 -11.25
N ILE A 158 15.61 27.80 -11.03
CA ILE A 158 16.97 27.69 -10.47
C ILE A 158 16.87 27.51 -8.98
N CYS A 159 17.45 26.42 -8.44
CA CYS A 159 17.35 26.05 -7.04
C CYS A 159 18.72 25.87 -6.42
N ALA A 160 18.93 26.51 -5.26
CA ALA A 160 20.02 26.25 -4.33
C ALA A 160 19.69 25.01 -3.44
N PRO A 161 20.65 24.48 -2.66
CA PRO A 161 20.44 23.29 -1.83
C PRO A 161 19.24 23.39 -0.86
N ASN A 162 19.08 24.55 -0.18
CA ASN A 162 17.99 24.73 0.76
C ASN A 162 16.62 24.77 0.05
N MET A 163 16.56 25.37 -1.15
CA MET A 163 15.35 25.40 -1.97
C MET A 163 15.01 24.00 -2.50
N LEU A 164 16.00 23.23 -2.93
CA LEU A 164 15.78 21.85 -3.35
C LEU A 164 15.30 21.00 -2.18
N MET A 165 15.88 21.16 -0.99
CA MET A 165 15.44 20.46 0.22
C MET A 165 13.98 20.77 0.55
N LEU A 166 13.57 22.05 0.46
CA LEU A 166 12.17 22.43 0.65
C LEU A 166 11.24 21.82 -0.39
N ALA A 167 11.64 21.80 -1.67
CA ALA A 167 10.87 21.18 -2.75
C ALA A 167 10.72 19.67 -2.50
N VAL A 168 11.79 18.98 -2.09
CA VAL A 168 11.81 17.55 -1.76
C VAL A 168 10.92 17.24 -0.55
N GLN A 169 10.97 18.05 0.52
CA GLN A 169 10.10 17.90 1.69
C GLN A 169 8.62 18.11 1.33
N THR A 170 8.34 19.10 0.47
CA THR A 170 6.98 19.32 -0.03
C THR A 170 6.48 18.12 -0.83
N MET A 171 7.32 17.57 -1.71
CA MET A 171 7.01 16.37 -2.48
C MET A 171 6.75 15.17 -1.55
N GLN A 172 7.58 14.97 -0.52
CA GLN A 172 7.40 13.92 0.48
C GLN A 172 6.03 14.03 1.17
N ALA A 173 5.63 15.26 1.55
CA ALA A 173 4.32 15.49 2.14
C ALA A 173 3.17 15.14 1.19
N ILE A 174 3.27 15.50 -0.09
CA ILE A 174 2.29 15.15 -1.12
C ILE A 174 2.20 13.64 -1.31
N LEU A 175 3.34 12.95 -1.42
CA LEU A 175 3.38 11.49 -1.56
C LEU A 175 2.74 10.79 -0.36
N LYS A 176 3.01 11.26 0.85
CA LYS A 176 2.41 10.74 2.07
C LYS A 176 0.88 10.94 2.09
N ASP A 177 0.40 12.12 1.67
CA ASP A 177 -1.03 12.41 1.58
C ASP A 177 -1.74 11.47 0.58
N VAL A 178 -1.15 11.24 -0.59
CA VAL A 178 -1.68 10.29 -1.59
C VAL A 178 -1.75 8.87 -1.04
N GLN A 179 -0.67 8.39 -0.40
CA GLN A 179 -0.66 7.08 0.25
C GLN A 179 -1.71 6.93 1.34
N MET A 180 -1.90 7.97 2.17
CA MET A 180 -2.94 7.97 3.20
C MET A 180 -4.35 7.88 2.59
N ARG A 181 -4.61 8.59 1.49
CA ARG A 181 -5.91 8.51 0.79
C ARG A 181 -6.17 7.13 0.21
N GLU A 182 -5.17 6.52 -0.41
CA GLU A 182 -5.28 5.15 -0.93
C GLU A 182 -5.58 4.14 0.19
N GLN A 183 -4.89 4.26 1.33
CA GLN A 183 -5.17 3.43 2.50
C GLN A 183 -6.56 3.66 3.08
N ALA A 184 -7.03 4.91 3.13
CA ALA A 184 -8.38 5.22 3.59
C ALA A 184 -9.46 4.56 2.73
N HIS A 185 -9.31 4.54 1.41
CA HIS A 185 -10.22 3.84 0.51
C HIS A 185 -10.22 2.32 0.69
N LEU A 186 -9.05 1.73 1.00
CA LEU A 186 -8.95 0.31 1.34
C LEU A 186 -9.70 0.01 2.63
N ILE A 187 -9.48 0.79 3.68
CA ILE A 187 -10.16 0.66 4.98
C ILE A 187 -11.67 0.80 4.80
N GLN A 188 -12.16 1.79 4.06
CA GLN A 188 -13.58 1.97 3.80
C GLN A 188 -14.22 0.74 3.13
N ARG A 189 -13.52 0.12 2.16
CA ARG A 189 -14.01 -1.11 1.53
C ARG A 189 -14.08 -2.30 2.49
N GLU A 190 -13.08 -2.45 3.34
CA GLU A 190 -13.09 -3.53 4.35
C GLU A 190 -14.16 -3.30 5.43
N VAL A 191 -14.37 -2.05 5.85
CA VAL A 191 -15.47 -1.70 6.77
C VAL A 191 -16.85 -2.01 6.15
N ALA A 192 -17.05 -1.70 4.86
CA ALA A 192 -18.30 -2.04 4.18
C ALA A 192 -18.54 -3.56 4.18
N LYS A 193 -17.52 -4.38 3.86
CA LYS A 193 -17.65 -5.85 3.94
C LYS A 193 -17.96 -6.34 5.35
N LEU A 194 -17.32 -5.75 6.37
CA LEU A 194 -17.58 -6.07 7.76
C LEU A 194 -19.03 -5.77 8.15
N MET A 195 -19.59 -4.65 7.68
CA MET A 195 -21.01 -4.32 7.92
C MET A 195 -21.97 -5.33 7.28
N ASP A 196 -21.66 -5.80 6.07
CA ASP A 196 -22.43 -6.86 5.40
C ASP A 196 -22.35 -8.19 6.17
N ASP A 197 -21.17 -8.55 6.68
CA ASP A 197 -20.99 -9.75 7.51
C ASP A 197 -21.75 -9.65 8.85
N MET A 198 -21.75 -8.47 9.47
CA MET A 198 -22.55 -8.20 10.67
C MET A 198 -24.05 -8.32 10.40
N GLY A 199 -24.51 -7.87 9.24
CA GLY A 199 -25.90 -8.07 8.80
C GLY A 199 -26.25 -9.56 8.74
N ARG A 200 -25.46 -10.35 8.03
CA ARG A 200 -25.61 -11.81 7.92
C ARG A 200 -25.54 -12.52 9.27
N PHE A 201 -24.63 -12.10 10.14
CA PHE A 201 -24.53 -12.64 11.49
C PHE A 201 -25.79 -12.37 12.30
N ARG A 202 -26.31 -11.14 12.28
CA ARG A 202 -27.57 -10.76 12.95
C ARG A 202 -28.73 -11.62 12.48
N GLU A 203 -28.89 -11.83 11.19
CA GLU A 203 -29.95 -12.69 10.64
C GLU A 203 -29.85 -14.12 11.19
N ARG A 204 -28.65 -14.71 11.21
CA ARG A 204 -28.42 -16.05 11.77
C ARG A 204 -28.76 -16.14 13.26
N VAL A 205 -28.46 -15.10 14.02
CA VAL A 205 -28.82 -15.04 15.46
C VAL A 205 -30.33 -14.98 15.63
N LEU A 206 -31.04 -14.20 14.82
CA LEU A 206 -32.49 -14.14 14.84
C LEU A 206 -33.15 -15.47 14.45
N ASP A 207 -32.61 -16.16 13.46
CA ASP A 207 -33.08 -17.49 13.07
C ASP A 207 -32.86 -18.52 14.18
N LEU A 208 -31.70 -18.48 14.82
CA LEU A 208 -31.40 -19.34 15.97
C LEU A 208 -32.37 -19.09 17.12
N GLN A 209 -32.65 -17.81 17.42
CA GLN A 209 -33.63 -17.44 18.44
C GLN A 209 -35.03 -18.00 18.13
N ARG A 210 -35.46 -17.95 16.85
CA ARG A 210 -36.74 -18.53 16.38
C ARG A 210 -36.73 -20.04 16.56
N HIS A 211 -35.64 -20.75 16.24
CA HIS A 211 -35.52 -22.19 16.43
C HIS A 211 -35.60 -22.58 17.92
N PHE A 212 -34.96 -21.82 18.80
CA PHE A 212 -35.08 -22.03 20.24
C PHE A 212 -36.52 -21.82 20.73
N GLY A 213 -37.24 -20.82 20.20
CA GLY A 213 -38.64 -20.62 20.50
C GLY A 213 -39.52 -21.80 20.08
N GLN A 214 -39.29 -22.37 18.90
CA GLN A 214 -39.98 -23.57 18.42
C GLN A 214 -39.64 -24.80 19.29
N ALA A 215 -38.39 -25.00 19.62
CA ALA A 215 -37.98 -26.10 20.48
C ALA A 215 -38.64 -26.05 21.85
N ASN A 216 -38.73 -24.89 22.46
CA ASN A 216 -39.45 -24.69 23.73
C ASN A 216 -40.94 -25.04 23.63
N GLN A 217 -41.61 -24.61 22.55
CA GLN A 217 -43.00 -24.97 22.32
C GLN A 217 -43.19 -26.49 22.15
N ASP A 218 -42.26 -27.18 21.49
CA ASP A 218 -42.33 -28.63 21.30
C ASP A 218 -42.09 -29.34 22.63
N ILE A 219 -41.19 -28.84 23.49
CA ILE A 219 -40.99 -29.37 24.86
C ILE A 219 -42.31 -29.22 25.68
N GLU A 220 -43.02 -28.10 25.62
CA GLU A 220 -44.31 -27.90 26.31
C GLU A 220 -45.34 -28.90 25.83
N LYS A 221 -45.43 -29.16 24.52
CA LYS A 221 -46.35 -30.19 23.96
C LYS A 221 -46.00 -31.59 24.45
N ILE A 222 -44.71 -31.93 24.54
CA ILE A 222 -44.24 -33.21 25.04
C ILE A 222 -44.61 -33.36 26.54
N LEU A 223 -44.42 -32.33 27.36
CA LEU A 223 -44.82 -32.34 28.78
C LEU A 223 -46.31 -32.55 28.94
N THR A 224 -47.11 -31.83 28.20
CA THR A 224 -48.58 -31.98 28.19
C THR A 224 -49.01 -33.40 27.77
N SER A 225 -48.31 -33.99 26.79
CA SER A 225 -48.60 -35.36 26.37
C SER A 225 -48.16 -36.38 27.40
N SER A 226 -47.04 -36.17 28.07
CA SER A 226 -46.56 -37.00 29.19
C SER A 226 -47.51 -37.00 30.37
N GLU A 227 -48.04 -35.84 30.77
CA GLU A 227 -49.08 -35.73 31.80
C GLU A 227 -50.37 -36.50 31.48
N LYS A 228 -50.82 -36.43 30.21
CA LYS A 228 -51.95 -37.20 29.74
C LYS A 228 -51.69 -38.71 29.82
N ILE A 229 -50.53 -39.17 29.43
CA ILE A 229 -50.12 -40.58 29.54
C ILE A 229 -50.08 -41.02 31.01
N ALA A 230 -49.47 -40.24 31.88
CA ALA A 230 -49.39 -40.54 33.31
C ALA A 230 -50.77 -40.58 33.98
N SER A 231 -51.70 -39.67 33.57
CA SER A 231 -53.10 -39.71 34.05
C SER A 231 -53.85 -40.95 33.57
N ARG A 232 -53.63 -41.37 32.30
CA ARG A 232 -54.23 -42.62 31.78
C ARG A 232 -53.67 -43.86 32.50
N GLY A 233 -52.35 -43.90 32.74
CA GLY A 233 -51.70 -44.97 33.48
C GLY A 233 -52.31 -45.14 34.87
N ARG A 234 -52.50 -44.05 35.63
CA ARG A 234 -53.15 -44.06 36.94
C ARG A 234 -54.61 -44.55 36.87
N LYS A 235 -55.37 -44.22 35.84
CA LYS A 235 -56.70 -44.74 35.64
C LYS A 235 -56.76 -46.24 35.36
N ILE A 236 -55.77 -46.77 34.61
CA ILE A 236 -55.68 -48.19 34.35
C ILE A 236 -55.35 -48.92 35.64
N GLU A 237 -54.42 -48.40 36.43
CA GLU A 237 -54.03 -49.00 37.74
C GLU A 237 -55.21 -49.04 38.71
N THR A 238 -56.06 -47.98 38.73
CA THR A 238 -57.31 -48.00 39.58
C THR A 238 -58.34 -49.01 39.07
N LEU A 239 -58.47 -49.24 37.73
CA LEU A 239 -59.38 -50.26 37.17
C LEU A 239 -58.91 -51.69 37.46
N GLU A 240 -57.62 -51.99 37.42
CA GLU A 240 -57.08 -53.28 37.78
C GLU A 240 -57.32 -53.63 39.26
N PHE A 241 -57.31 -52.65 40.18
CA PHE A 241 -57.66 -52.87 41.58
C PHE A 241 -59.15 -53.10 41.84
N GLU A 242 -60.07 -52.57 41.01
CA GLU A 242 -61.50 -52.81 41.11
C GLU A 242 -61.91 -54.19 40.57
N GLU A 243 -61.24 -54.76 39.57
CA GLU A 243 -61.51 -56.11 39.08
C GLU A 243 -60.99 -57.22 39.98
N THR A 244 -59.99 -56.96 40.84
CA THR A 244 -59.43 -57.98 41.75
C THR A 244 -60.31 -58.22 43.00
N VAL A 245 -61.39 -57.42 43.22
CA VAL A 245 -62.29 -57.58 44.42
C VAL A 245 -63.55 -58.37 44.06
N ALA A 246 -63.85 -58.78 42.83
CA ALA A 246 -65.03 -59.51 42.42
C ALA A 246 -64.69 -60.84 41.72
N ALA A 247 -64.28 -61.85 42.54
CA ALA A 247 -64.19 -63.23 42.03
C ALA A 247 -64.92 -64.19 43.00
N PRO A 248 -65.96 -64.91 42.61
CA PRO A 248 -66.37 -66.10 43.32
C PRO A 248 -65.59 -67.34 42.76
N ALA A 249 -65.25 -68.20 43.69
CA ALA A 249 -64.54 -69.46 43.53
C ALA A 249 -65.32 -70.50 42.72
N LEU A 250 -64.55 -71.52 42.25
CA LEU A 250 -64.90 -72.89 41.79
C LEU A 250 -64.64 -73.08 40.30
N ASP A 251 -63.81 -73.95 39.75
CA ASP A 251 -63.58 -75.36 39.94
C ASP A 251 -62.39 -75.78 39.02
N SER A 252 -61.49 -76.63 39.56
CA SER A 252 -60.48 -77.30 38.75
C SER A 252 -61.11 -78.48 37.95
N PRO A 253 -60.60 -78.98 36.85
CA PRO A 253 -59.39 -79.83 36.80
C PRO A 253 -58.43 -79.61 35.60
N SER A 254 -57.20 -79.96 35.89
CA SER A 254 -56.07 -80.28 35.04
C SER A 254 -56.39 -81.44 34.06
N PRO A 255 -55.54 -81.87 33.11
CA PRO A 255 -54.33 -81.25 32.47
C PRO A 255 -54.30 -81.45 30.92
N ALA A 256 -53.44 -80.76 30.23
CA ALA A 256 -52.65 -81.31 29.11
C ALA A 256 -51.67 -80.25 28.54
N ALA A 257 -50.42 -80.53 28.62
CA ALA A 257 -49.46 -79.96 27.72
C ALA A 257 -49.61 -80.56 26.34
N PRO A 258 -49.32 -79.98 25.23
CA PRO A 258 -47.91 -79.97 24.78
C PRO A 258 -47.44 -78.76 23.94
N GLU A 259 -46.16 -78.71 23.88
CA GLU A 259 -45.30 -78.38 22.75
C GLU A 259 -44.89 -76.95 22.44
N LEU A 260 -43.62 -76.78 22.62
CA LEU A 260 -42.73 -75.83 22.04
C LEU A 260 -42.90 -75.67 20.50
N ARG A 261 -42.99 -74.43 20.07
CA ARG A 261 -42.34 -74.02 18.82
C ARG A 261 -41.72 -72.65 19.01
N SER A 262 -40.44 -72.67 18.89
CA SER A 262 -39.56 -71.59 18.57
C SER A 262 -39.88 -71.00 17.22
N ASP A 263 -40.04 -69.69 17.13
CA ASP A 263 -39.71 -69.00 15.89
C ASP A 263 -39.22 -67.57 16.23
N ALA A 264 -38.03 -67.34 15.77
CA ALA A 264 -37.28 -66.07 15.86
C ALA A 264 -37.91 -65.01 14.97
N PRO A 265 -37.72 -63.75 15.26
CA PRO A 265 -38.19 -62.68 14.40
C PRO A 265 -37.28 -62.46 13.21
N PRO A 266 -37.82 -62.12 12.04
CA PRO A 266 -37.05 -61.77 10.86
C PRO A 266 -36.56 -60.32 10.88
N SER A 267 -35.28 -60.24 10.57
CA SER A 267 -34.62 -59.01 10.12
C SER A 267 -35.30 -58.40 8.87
N SER A 268 -35.64 -57.16 8.86
CA SER A 268 -35.97 -56.43 7.63
C SER A 268 -34.87 -55.43 7.32
N SER A 269 -34.08 -55.74 6.42
CA SER A 269 -33.72 -55.28 5.09
C SER A 269 -34.07 -53.82 4.77
N ARG A 270 -33.02 -53.07 4.62
CA ARG A 270 -32.67 -52.15 3.51
C ARG A 270 -33.78 -51.58 2.67
N GLY A 271 -33.87 -50.26 2.72
CA GLY A 271 -34.43 -49.43 1.67
C GLY A 271 -33.33 -48.50 1.14
N GLU A 272 -32.69 -48.90 0.07
CA GLU A 272 -31.80 -48.09 -0.74
C GLU A 272 -32.65 -47.03 -1.51
N GLY A 273 -32.52 -45.80 -1.15
CA GLY A 273 -32.99 -44.64 -1.93
C GLY A 273 -31.87 -44.12 -2.83
N ARG A 274 -31.96 -44.50 -4.08
CA ARG A 274 -31.16 -44.14 -5.22
C ARG A 274 -31.23 -42.62 -5.44
N MET A 275 -30.15 -41.87 -5.13
CA MET A 275 -29.99 -40.48 -5.52
C MET A 275 -29.10 -40.38 -6.75
N ARG A 276 -29.70 -39.90 -7.83
CA ARG A 276 -29.04 -39.62 -9.12
C ARG A 276 -28.04 -38.49 -8.97
N SER A 277 -26.80 -38.76 -9.28
CA SER A 277 -25.74 -37.79 -9.57
C SER A 277 -26.05 -37.03 -10.85
N ARG A 278 -26.16 -35.70 -10.73
CA ARG A 278 -25.94 -34.79 -11.85
C ARG A 278 -24.56 -34.19 -11.68
N GLY A 279 -23.69 -34.50 -12.62
CA GLY A 279 -22.38 -33.94 -12.79
C GLY A 279 -22.50 -32.40 -13.10
N VAL A 280 -21.62 -31.65 -12.50
CA VAL A 280 -21.21 -30.35 -12.99
C VAL A 280 -19.69 -30.35 -12.98
N GLU A 281 -19.15 -30.47 -14.17
CA GLU A 281 -17.75 -30.12 -14.46
C GLU A 281 -17.51 -28.63 -14.05
N ARG A 282 -16.48 -28.40 -13.30
CA ARG A 282 -15.81 -27.11 -13.25
C ARG A 282 -14.31 -27.31 -13.29
N ASN A 283 -13.81 -27.18 -14.49
CA ASN A 283 -12.45 -26.76 -14.79
C ASN A 283 -12.20 -25.38 -14.18
N GLY A 284 -11.06 -25.18 -13.56
CA GLY A 284 -10.65 -23.91 -13.03
C GLY A 284 -9.33 -24.06 -12.26
N GLY A 285 -8.25 -24.45 -12.96
CA GLY A 285 -6.91 -24.49 -12.41
C GLY A 285 -6.41 -23.06 -12.10
N LEU A 286 -6.23 -22.77 -10.83
CA LEU A 286 -5.42 -21.64 -10.37
C LEU A 286 -3.95 -22.07 -10.41
N ARG A 287 -3.24 -21.55 -11.39
CA ARG A 287 -1.77 -21.57 -11.43
C ARG A 287 -1.26 -20.58 -10.39
N GLN A 288 -0.54 -21.06 -9.42
CA GLN A 288 0.41 -20.28 -8.64
C GLN A 288 1.60 -19.92 -9.54
N PRO A 289 2.12 -18.68 -9.49
CA PRO A 289 3.42 -18.42 -10.09
C PRO A 289 4.51 -18.80 -9.10
N ASP A 290 5.40 -19.66 -9.56
CA ASP A 290 6.69 -20.00 -8.98
C ASP A 290 7.53 -18.73 -8.76
N LEU A 291 7.86 -18.47 -7.51
CA LEU A 291 8.93 -17.59 -7.07
C LEU A 291 10.07 -18.47 -6.59
N LEU A 292 10.98 -18.84 -7.47
CA LEU A 292 12.37 -19.22 -7.13
C LEU A 292 13.15 -19.55 -8.42
N ALA A 293 14.31 -18.92 -8.51
CA ALA A 293 15.44 -19.16 -9.39
C ALA A 293 15.65 -18.14 -10.52
N LYS A 294 16.60 -17.22 -10.29
CA LYS A 294 17.92 -17.30 -10.89
C LYS A 294 18.83 -16.19 -10.36
N GLU A 295 19.75 -16.64 -9.53
CA GLU A 295 21.10 -16.07 -9.48
C GLU A 295 21.83 -16.46 -10.79
N THR A 296 22.36 -15.49 -11.43
CA THR A 296 23.69 -15.38 -12.09
C THR A 296 23.81 -13.98 -12.67
#